data_4f9472bfc002eae12c39718b2b2b8584
#
_entry.id   4f9472bfc002eae12c39718b2b2b8584
#
_cell.length_a   1.000
_cell.length_b   1.000
_cell.length_c   1.000
_cell.angle_alpha   90.00
_cell.angle_beta   90.00
_cell.angle_gamma   90.00
#
_symmetry.space_group_name_H-M   'P 1'
#
loop_
_entity.id
_entity.type
_entity.pdbx_description
1 polymer ?
#
loop_
_entity_poly.entity_id
_entity_poly.type
_entity_poly.pdbx_seq_one_letter_code
_entity_poly.pdbx_strand_id
1 'polypeptide(L)'
;MQEVQPTDRVEEPEDSTEATEEETQEAPASTASAEAPKAPKGKRPATGGERPRLLLRYRDELAGQMAQEFSYPNVMEIPKVQKVVINVGLGEALTNARAMEATLSDIGMITGQRPVSTKARKSVATFKLREGQAIGVMATLRGDRMYIFLDKLFNTALPRIRDFRGVSRSAFDGRGNYSLGIREQIVFPEIDYNKIDKLRGFQVNIITSAKTDQEGLRLLELMGMPFTRIQEQQVVNA
;
A
#
# COMPACT_ATOMS: atom_id res chain seq x y z
N MET A 1 -45.89 -18.58 -60.26
CA MET A 1 -46.69 -17.39 -60.71
C MET A 1 -46.18 -16.23 -59.92
N GLN A 2 -45.43 -15.48 -60.67
CA GLN A 2 -45.30 -14.03 -60.85
C GLN A 2 -44.67 -13.33 -59.64
N GLU A 3 -43.38 -13.02 -59.70
CA GLU A 3 -42.75 -11.90 -60.41
C GLU A 3 -43.42 -10.59 -60.06
N VAL A 4 -42.64 -9.64 -59.51
CA VAL A 4 -42.14 -8.46 -60.20
C VAL A 4 -41.30 -7.59 -59.25
N GLN A 5 -40.02 -7.40 -59.57
CA GLN A 5 -39.27 -6.18 -59.35
C GLN A 5 -39.72 -5.10 -60.38
N PRO A 6 -39.23 -3.88 -60.45
CA PRO A 6 -38.02 -3.24 -59.93
C PRO A 6 -38.14 -1.71 -59.66
N THR A 7 -36.93 -1.12 -59.38
CA THR A 7 -36.43 0.24 -59.63
C THR A 7 -37.14 1.45 -59.02
N ASP A 8 -36.43 2.39 -58.42
CA ASP A 8 -35.80 3.48 -59.13
C ASP A 8 -34.79 4.27 -58.30
N ARG A 9 -33.80 4.63 -58.94
CA ARG A 9 -32.62 5.45 -58.70
C ARG A 9 -32.98 6.88 -59.14
N VAL A 10 -32.59 7.93 -58.42
CA VAL A 10 -32.38 9.32 -58.88
C VAL A 10 -31.67 10.06 -57.70
N GLU A 11 -30.49 10.42 -57.84
CA GLU A 11 -29.72 11.55 -58.39
C GLU A 11 -29.32 12.57 -57.31
N GLU A 12 -28.03 12.73 -57.24
CA GLU A 12 -27.35 13.93 -56.73
C GLU A 12 -27.62 15.13 -57.60
N PRO A 13 -27.46 16.34 -57.13
CA PRO A 13 -26.57 17.21 -57.84
C PRO A 13 -25.48 17.86 -57.02
N GLU A 14 -24.30 17.82 -57.59
CA GLU A 14 -23.22 18.77 -57.40
C GLU A 14 -23.71 20.19 -57.79
N ASP A 15 -23.22 21.22 -57.16
CA ASP A 15 -22.42 22.26 -57.80
C ASP A 15 -22.07 23.45 -56.90
N SER A 16 -20.84 23.87 -57.15
CA SER A 16 -20.21 25.19 -57.23
C SER A 16 -19.91 25.98 -55.95
N THR A 17 -18.62 25.96 -55.65
CA THR A 17 -17.66 27.10 -55.68
C THR A 17 -18.13 28.47 -55.16
N GLU A 18 -17.44 28.96 -54.15
CA GLU A 18 -16.69 30.21 -54.30
C GLU A 18 -15.64 30.38 -53.17
N ALA A 19 -14.44 30.64 -53.65
CA ALA A 19 -13.26 31.01 -52.86
C ALA A 19 -13.39 32.47 -52.39
N THR A 20 -12.96 32.74 -51.17
CA THR A 20 -12.43 34.06 -50.79
C THR A 20 -11.23 33.87 -49.91
N GLU A 21 -10.08 34.15 -50.47
CA GLU A 21 -8.81 34.42 -49.80
C GLU A 21 -8.94 35.76 -49.07
N GLU A 22 -8.35 35.81 -47.86
CA GLU A 22 -7.74 36.96 -47.18
C GLU A 22 -7.50 36.52 -45.72
N GLU A 23 -6.44 36.63 -45.17
CA GLU A 23 -5.19 37.33 -45.05
C GLU A 23 -4.41 36.77 -43.85
N THR A 24 -3.20 36.49 -44.10
CA THR A 24 -2.14 36.18 -43.14
C THR A 24 -1.98 37.29 -42.10
N GLN A 25 -2.10 36.98 -40.81
CA GLN A 25 -1.42 37.76 -39.77
C GLN A 25 -0.71 36.82 -38.81
N GLU A 26 0.57 36.74 -39.03
CA GLU A 26 1.56 36.35 -38.02
C GLU A 26 1.47 37.26 -36.79
N ALA A 27 1.38 36.69 -35.61
CA ALA A 27 1.77 37.36 -34.38
C ALA A 27 2.41 36.33 -33.40
N PRO A 28 3.39 36.74 -32.61
CA PRO A 28 4.53 35.91 -32.26
C PRO A 28 4.32 35.03 -31.04
N ALA A 29 5.08 33.92 -31.04
CA ALA A 29 5.29 33.03 -29.91
C ALA A 29 5.63 33.81 -28.63
N SER A 30 4.79 33.75 -27.62
CA SER A 30 5.16 34.01 -26.25
C SER A 30 5.13 32.68 -25.47
N THR A 31 6.29 32.11 -25.34
CA THR A 31 6.62 31.11 -24.36
C THR A 31 6.43 31.68 -22.95
N ALA A 32 5.31 31.41 -22.35
CA ALA A 32 5.11 31.54 -20.92
C ALA A 32 4.83 30.14 -20.37
N SER A 33 5.91 29.43 -20.03
CA SER A 33 5.82 28.27 -19.16
C SER A 33 5.33 28.76 -17.79
N ALA A 34 4.05 28.63 -17.54
CA ALA A 34 3.49 28.82 -16.23
C ALA A 34 4.00 27.69 -15.31
N GLU A 35 5.07 28.00 -14.63
CA GLU A 35 5.57 27.24 -13.48
C GLU A 35 4.44 27.21 -12.43
N ALA A 36 3.77 26.06 -12.31
CA ALA A 36 2.79 25.82 -11.26
C ALA A 36 3.46 26.08 -9.90
N PRO A 37 2.85 26.85 -9.00
CA PRO A 37 3.46 27.15 -7.72
C PRO A 37 3.68 25.85 -6.96
N LYS A 38 4.95 25.51 -6.72
CA LYS A 38 5.35 24.43 -5.81
C LYS A 38 4.70 24.73 -4.47
N ALA A 39 3.69 23.94 -4.13
CA ALA A 39 3.08 23.96 -2.81
C ALA A 39 4.20 23.94 -1.76
N PRO A 40 4.16 24.80 -0.74
CA PRO A 40 5.19 24.85 0.27
C PRO A 40 5.27 23.47 0.91
N LYS A 41 6.47 22.88 0.92
CA LYS A 41 6.74 21.66 1.67
C LYS A 41 6.38 21.96 3.11
N GLY A 42 5.15 21.63 3.50
CA GLY A 42 4.66 21.83 4.85
C GLY A 42 5.68 21.19 5.78
N LYS A 43 6.26 21.99 6.67
CA LYS A 43 7.03 21.50 7.81
C LYS A 43 6.14 20.44 8.44
N ARG A 44 6.64 19.20 8.50
CA ARG A 44 5.95 18.11 9.22
C ARG A 44 5.58 18.69 10.58
N PRO A 45 4.32 18.63 11.02
CA PRO A 45 3.99 19.04 12.36
C PRO A 45 4.94 18.26 13.26
N ALA A 46 5.77 18.96 14.00
CA ALA A 46 6.50 18.37 15.10
C ALA A 46 5.41 17.87 16.04
N THR A 47 5.14 16.58 15.99
CA THR A 47 4.31 15.91 16.97
C THR A 47 5.08 16.11 18.26
N GLY A 48 4.65 17.05 19.09
CA GLY A 48 5.26 17.38 20.40
C GLY A 48 5.04 16.27 21.41
N GLY A 49 5.20 15.01 20.99
CA GLY A 49 5.17 13.81 21.77
C GLY A 49 6.55 13.19 21.85
N GLU A 50 6.81 12.48 22.91
CA GLU A 50 7.99 11.64 23.09
C GLU A 50 8.22 10.78 21.82
N ARG A 51 9.48 10.64 21.43
CA ARG A 51 9.84 9.80 20.29
C ARG A 51 9.38 8.36 20.54
N PRO A 52 8.94 7.63 19.51
CA PRO A 52 8.48 6.25 19.67
C PRO A 52 9.53 5.38 20.36
N ARG A 53 9.11 4.63 21.36
CA ARG A 53 9.97 3.73 22.14
C ARG A 53 10.79 2.81 21.25
N LEU A 54 10.17 2.20 20.24
CA LEU A 54 10.85 1.28 19.34
C LEU A 54 11.91 1.99 18.47
N LEU A 55 11.70 3.27 18.11
CA LEU A 55 12.72 4.07 17.40
C LEU A 55 13.93 4.36 18.29
N LEU A 56 13.71 4.71 19.54
CA LEU A 56 14.81 4.94 20.50
C LEU A 56 15.60 3.64 20.68
N ARG A 57 14.93 2.54 20.97
CA ARG A 57 15.56 1.23 21.11
C ARG A 57 16.37 0.84 19.85
N TYR A 58 15.83 1.10 18.66
CA TYR A 58 16.56 0.84 17.42
C TYR A 58 17.87 1.63 17.35
N ARG A 59 17.85 2.92 17.72
CA ARG A 59 19.05 3.78 17.65
C ARG A 59 20.10 3.46 18.69
N ASP A 60 19.65 3.18 19.92
CA ASP A 60 20.52 3.06 21.07
C ASP A 60 21.14 1.65 21.19
N GLU A 61 20.35 0.60 20.86
CA GLU A 61 20.76 -0.79 21.08
C GLU A 61 20.90 -1.57 19.77
N LEU A 62 19.83 -1.61 18.94
CA LEU A 62 19.72 -2.58 17.85
C LEU A 62 20.68 -2.29 16.71
N ALA A 63 20.91 -1.01 16.39
CA ALA A 63 21.85 -0.63 15.34
C ALA A 63 23.28 -1.08 15.67
N GLY A 64 23.71 -0.99 16.94
CA GLY A 64 25.00 -1.48 17.41
C GLY A 64 25.12 -3.01 17.30
N GLN A 65 24.08 -3.75 17.70
CA GLN A 65 24.05 -5.21 17.59
C GLN A 65 24.14 -5.68 16.14
N MET A 66 23.36 -5.07 15.24
CA MET A 66 23.42 -5.37 13.81
C MET A 66 24.79 -5.08 13.21
N ALA A 67 25.44 -3.99 13.61
CA ALA A 67 26.78 -3.63 13.14
C ALA A 67 27.81 -4.68 13.53
N GLN A 68 27.73 -5.22 14.74
CA GLN A 68 28.64 -6.27 15.23
C GLN A 68 28.40 -7.62 14.55
N GLU A 69 27.12 -8.04 14.41
CA GLU A 69 26.76 -9.35 13.85
C GLU A 69 27.12 -9.46 12.35
N PHE A 70 26.86 -8.41 11.58
CA PHE A 70 27.09 -8.42 10.12
C PHE A 70 28.36 -7.68 9.69
N SER A 71 29.15 -7.16 10.65
CA SER A 71 30.41 -6.46 10.40
C SER A 71 30.31 -5.35 9.37
N TYR A 72 29.28 -4.50 9.48
CA TYR A 72 29.10 -3.38 8.53
C TYR A 72 30.23 -2.34 8.67
N PRO A 73 30.91 -1.96 7.58
CA PRO A 73 31.99 -0.98 7.60
C PRO A 73 31.47 0.45 7.87
N ASN A 74 30.21 0.72 7.56
CA ASN A 74 29.60 2.02 7.71
C ASN A 74 28.26 1.95 8.46
N VAL A 75 28.05 2.85 9.40
CA VAL A 75 26.79 2.99 10.16
C VAL A 75 25.58 3.24 9.22
N MET A 76 25.80 3.84 8.05
CA MET A 76 24.72 4.09 7.08
C MET A 76 24.26 2.85 6.32
N GLU A 77 25.04 1.75 6.34
CA GLU A 77 24.66 0.46 5.73
C GLU A 77 23.74 -0.37 6.62
N ILE A 78 23.72 -0.08 7.91
CA ILE A 78 22.90 -0.82 8.88
C ILE A 78 21.44 -0.83 8.41
N PRO A 79 20.81 -2.01 8.30
CA PRO A 79 19.42 -2.14 7.87
C PRO A 79 18.46 -1.40 8.80
N LYS A 80 17.50 -0.69 8.20
CA LYS A 80 16.43 0.02 8.91
C LYS A 80 15.10 -0.18 8.21
N VAL A 81 14.02 -0.08 8.96
CA VAL A 81 12.69 -0.05 8.36
C VAL A 81 12.47 1.29 7.66
N GLN A 82 12.13 1.26 6.37
CA GLN A 82 11.92 2.45 5.55
C GLN A 82 10.47 2.90 5.56
N LYS A 83 9.54 1.95 5.41
CA LYS A 83 8.10 2.18 5.39
C LYS A 83 7.34 0.90 5.72
N VAL A 84 6.12 1.08 6.21
CA VAL A 84 5.14 -0.01 6.33
C VAL A 84 3.95 0.32 5.45
N VAL A 85 3.55 -0.62 4.62
CA VAL A 85 2.39 -0.48 3.74
C VAL A 85 1.32 -1.46 4.19
N ILE A 86 0.16 -0.92 4.52
CA ILE A 86 -1.03 -1.69 4.85
C ILE A 86 -1.93 -1.68 3.64
N ASN A 87 -2.37 -2.86 3.21
CA ASN A 87 -3.25 -3.01 2.05
C ASN A 87 -4.43 -3.92 2.37
N VAL A 88 -5.61 -3.47 1.98
CA VAL A 88 -6.87 -4.22 2.09
C VAL A 88 -7.46 -4.38 0.70
N GLY A 89 -7.65 -5.61 0.27
CA GLY A 89 -8.37 -5.91 -0.96
C GLY A 89 -9.87 -6.04 -0.68
N LEU A 90 -10.69 -5.23 -1.35
CA LEU A 90 -12.14 -5.17 -1.16
C LEU A 90 -12.89 -5.52 -2.44
N GLY A 91 -13.00 -6.81 -2.74
CA GLY A 91 -13.85 -7.26 -3.84
C GLY A 91 -15.33 -6.92 -3.63
N GLU A 92 -15.77 -6.83 -2.38
CA GLU A 92 -17.15 -6.47 -2.01
C GLU A 92 -17.51 -5.01 -2.32
N ALA A 93 -16.52 -4.13 -2.45
CA ALA A 93 -16.76 -2.72 -2.76
C ALA A 93 -17.45 -2.51 -4.13
N LEU A 94 -17.43 -3.51 -5.00
CA LEU A 94 -18.13 -3.48 -6.29
C LEU A 94 -19.65 -3.50 -6.12
N THR A 95 -20.15 -4.17 -5.07
CA THR A 95 -21.57 -4.31 -4.77
C THR A 95 -22.03 -3.47 -3.60
N ASN A 96 -21.12 -3.16 -2.66
CA ASN A 96 -21.42 -2.43 -1.44
C ASN A 96 -20.44 -1.28 -1.21
N ALA A 97 -20.85 -0.06 -1.54
CA ALA A 97 -20.03 1.14 -1.32
C ALA A 97 -19.76 1.42 0.18
N ARG A 98 -20.69 1.05 1.08
CA ARG A 98 -20.52 1.22 2.53
C ARG A 98 -19.35 0.40 3.08
N ALA A 99 -19.06 -0.76 2.48
CA ALA A 99 -17.90 -1.58 2.85
C ALA A 99 -16.58 -0.82 2.66
N MET A 100 -16.49 0.02 1.63
CA MET A 100 -15.32 0.86 1.37
C MET A 100 -15.16 1.93 2.45
N GLU A 101 -16.23 2.62 2.81
CA GLU A 101 -16.22 3.69 3.82
C GLU A 101 -15.88 3.12 5.21
N ALA A 102 -16.50 2.00 5.59
CA ALA A 102 -16.19 1.30 6.83
C ALA A 102 -14.71 0.92 6.90
N THR A 103 -14.16 0.32 5.84
CA THR A 103 -12.74 -0.07 5.81
C THR A 103 -11.80 1.14 5.83
N LEU A 104 -12.15 2.25 5.18
CA LEU A 104 -11.38 3.50 5.25
C LEU A 104 -11.34 4.03 6.69
N SER A 105 -12.48 3.98 7.40
CA SER A 105 -12.56 4.36 8.81
C SER A 105 -11.70 3.45 9.69
N ASP A 106 -11.85 2.12 9.56
CA ASP A 106 -11.13 1.13 10.36
C ASP A 106 -9.61 1.27 10.21
N ILE A 107 -9.12 1.30 8.95
CA ILE A 107 -7.69 1.47 8.69
C ILE A 107 -7.22 2.85 9.15
N GLY A 108 -8.06 3.87 9.07
CA GLY A 108 -7.77 5.20 9.62
C GLY A 108 -7.55 5.17 11.13
N MET A 109 -8.40 4.46 11.88
CA MET A 109 -8.26 4.28 13.33
C MET A 109 -7.00 3.49 13.70
N ILE A 110 -6.73 2.36 13.01
CA ILE A 110 -5.55 1.53 13.24
C ILE A 110 -4.26 2.31 13.00
N THR A 111 -4.18 3.08 11.91
CA THR A 111 -2.94 3.73 11.45
C THR A 111 -2.74 5.15 11.98
N GLY A 112 -3.79 5.77 12.50
CA GLY A 112 -3.79 7.19 12.86
C GLY A 112 -3.54 8.12 11.67
N GLN A 113 -3.80 7.65 10.45
CA GLN A 113 -3.58 8.36 9.20
C GLN A 113 -4.74 8.09 8.24
N ARG A 114 -5.18 9.10 7.50
CA ARG A 114 -6.21 8.91 6.48
C ARG A 114 -5.70 7.98 5.37
N PRO A 115 -6.30 6.80 5.17
CA PRO A 115 -5.91 5.88 4.11
C PRO A 115 -6.42 6.38 2.76
N VAL A 116 -5.90 5.77 1.68
CA VAL A 116 -6.26 6.10 0.30
C VAL A 116 -7.01 4.92 -0.31
N SER A 117 -8.12 5.20 -1.00
CA SER A 117 -8.80 4.20 -1.81
C SER A 117 -7.99 3.90 -3.07
N THR A 118 -7.76 2.62 -3.35
CA THR A 118 -7.05 2.16 -4.55
C THR A 118 -8.05 1.81 -5.66
N LYS A 119 -7.78 2.33 -6.87
CA LYS A 119 -8.63 2.14 -8.04
C LYS A 119 -8.06 1.07 -8.96
N ALA A 120 -8.95 0.37 -9.65
CA ALA A 120 -8.58 -0.57 -10.70
C ALA A 120 -7.87 0.13 -11.86
N ARG A 121 -6.77 -0.46 -12.32
CA ARG A 121 -5.97 0.08 -13.45
C ARG A 121 -6.46 -0.40 -14.81
N LYS A 122 -7.14 -1.55 -14.86
CA LYS A 122 -7.64 -2.18 -16.09
C LYS A 122 -9.01 -2.78 -15.82
N SER A 123 -9.84 -2.82 -16.85
CA SER A 123 -11.11 -3.53 -16.82
C SER A 123 -10.89 -5.03 -17.02
N VAL A 124 -11.50 -5.86 -16.15
CA VAL A 124 -11.42 -7.32 -16.20
C VAL A 124 -12.83 -7.90 -16.11
N ALA A 125 -13.33 -8.45 -17.22
CA ALA A 125 -14.71 -8.96 -17.32
C ALA A 125 -14.99 -10.11 -16.33
N THR A 126 -14.03 -11.02 -16.16
CA THR A 126 -14.15 -12.18 -15.24
C THR A 126 -14.45 -11.76 -13.80
N PHE A 127 -13.86 -10.64 -13.35
CA PHE A 127 -14.09 -10.09 -12.01
C PHE A 127 -15.18 -9.01 -11.97
N LYS A 128 -15.90 -8.79 -13.06
CA LYS A 128 -16.90 -7.72 -13.21
C LYS A 128 -16.36 -6.33 -12.83
N LEU A 129 -15.08 -6.09 -13.15
CA LEU A 129 -14.32 -4.91 -12.76
C LEU A 129 -14.18 -3.97 -13.94
N ARG A 130 -14.45 -2.68 -13.71
CA ARG A 130 -14.18 -1.60 -14.67
C ARG A 130 -13.01 -0.74 -14.19
N GLU A 131 -12.27 -0.18 -15.12
CA GLU A 131 -11.21 0.78 -14.83
C GLU A 131 -11.75 1.97 -14.03
N GLY A 132 -10.96 2.43 -13.06
CA GLY A 132 -11.33 3.54 -12.18
C GLY A 132 -12.20 3.16 -10.99
N GLN A 133 -12.77 1.96 -10.92
CA GLN A 133 -13.53 1.52 -9.74
C GLN A 133 -12.62 1.35 -8.52
N ALA A 134 -13.09 1.79 -7.35
CA ALA A 134 -12.38 1.61 -6.09
C ALA A 134 -12.53 0.15 -5.60
N ILE A 135 -11.42 -0.54 -5.41
CA ILE A 135 -11.38 -1.97 -5.07
C ILE A 135 -10.51 -2.31 -3.86
N GLY A 136 -9.94 -1.33 -3.23
CA GLY A 136 -9.12 -1.56 -2.04
C GLY A 136 -8.79 -0.28 -1.30
N VAL A 137 -8.16 -0.47 -0.15
CA VAL A 137 -7.70 0.60 0.73
C VAL A 137 -6.23 0.39 1.04
N MET A 138 -5.44 1.45 0.98
CA MET A 138 -4.02 1.41 1.27
C MET A 138 -3.60 2.56 2.19
N ALA A 139 -2.72 2.25 3.14
CA ALA A 139 -2.04 3.24 3.96
C ALA A 139 -0.53 3.00 3.95
N THR A 140 0.27 4.05 3.75
CA THR A 140 1.74 3.98 3.82
C THR A 140 2.21 4.78 5.01
N LEU A 141 2.81 4.10 5.97
CA LEU A 141 3.35 4.68 7.20
C LEU A 141 4.86 4.89 7.07
N ARG A 142 5.34 6.02 7.58
CA ARG A 142 6.78 6.39 7.60
C ARG A 142 7.11 7.14 8.89
N GLY A 143 8.40 7.14 9.27
CA GLY A 143 8.90 7.87 10.44
C GLY A 143 8.24 7.42 11.73
N ASP A 144 7.88 8.34 12.61
CA ASP A 144 7.40 8.04 13.96
C ASP A 144 6.11 7.20 13.97
N ARG A 145 5.17 7.51 13.08
CA ARG A 145 3.92 6.73 12.96
C ARG A 145 4.16 5.28 12.58
N MET A 146 5.17 5.02 11.76
CA MET A 146 5.57 3.67 11.38
C MET A 146 6.06 2.88 12.60
N TYR A 147 6.94 3.46 13.42
CA TYR A 147 7.44 2.79 14.61
C TYR A 147 6.37 2.58 15.69
N ILE A 148 5.46 3.55 15.87
CA ILE A 148 4.30 3.40 16.77
C ILE A 148 3.41 2.24 16.29
N PHE A 149 3.15 2.15 14.99
CA PHE A 149 2.36 1.06 14.43
C PHE A 149 3.04 -0.30 14.60
N LEU A 150 4.36 -0.40 14.35
CA LEU A 150 5.13 -1.63 14.55
C LEU A 150 5.15 -2.07 16.01
N ASP A 151 5.35 -1.15 16.94
CA ASP A 151 5.32 -1.45 18.38
C ASP A 151 3.95 -2.01 18.79
N LYS A 152 2.87 -1.40 18.34
CA LYS A 152 1.51 -1.87 18.55
C LYS A 152 1.25 -3.24 17.87
N LEU A 153 1.74 -3.43 16.65
CA LEU A 153 1.61 -4.67 15.91
C LEU A 153 2.28 -5.83 16.66
N PHE A 154 3.53 -5.66 17.06
CA PHE A 154 4.32 -6.74 17.70
C PHE A 154 3.86 -7.06 19.13
N ASN A 155 3.59 -6.06 19.93
CA ASN A 155 3.30 -6.23 21.35
C ASN A 155 1.82 -6.37 21.68
N THR A 156 0.91 -5.86 20.83
CA THR A 156 -0.51 -5.86 21.15
C THR A 156 -1.33 -6.67 20.15
N ALA A 157 -1.17 -6.46 18.86
CA ALA A 157 -2.03 -7.07 17.86
C ALA A 157 -1.71 -8.55 17.63
N LEU A 158 -0.45 -8.91 17.36
CA LEU A 158 -0.06 -10.29 17.08
C LEU A 158 -0.38 -11.25 18.24
N PRO A 159 -0.11 -10.95 19.51
CA PRO A 159 -0.46 -11.84 20.62
C PRO A 159 -1.97 -12.07 20.81
N ARG A 160 -2.81 -11.16 20.30
CA ARG A 160 -4.28 -11.26 20.37
C ARG A 160 -4.88 -12.12 19.26
N ILE A 161 -4.09 -12.55 18.28
CA ILE A 161 -4.55 -13.46 17.24
C ILE A 161 -4.87 -14.80 17.89
N ARG A 162 -6.06 -15.33 17.56
CA ARG A 162 -6.48 -16.66 18.04
C ARG A 162 -5.50 -17.72 17.54
N ASP A 163 -5.09 -18.65 18.44
CA ASP A 163 -4.16 -19.75 18.16
C ASP A 163 -2.80 -19.28 17.56
N PHE A 164 -2.32 -18.11 17.99
CA PHE A 164 -1.07 -17.57 17.51
C PHE A 164 0.14 -18.43 17.93
N ARG A 165 0.88 -18.92 16.94
CA ARG A 165 2.12 -19.73 17.13
C ARG A 165 3.39 -19.04 16.65
N GLY A 166 3.29 -17.76 16.32
CA GLY A 166 4.35 -16.99 15.68
C GLY A 166 4.11 -16.76 14.19
N VAL A 167 4.85 -15.81 13.63
CA VAL A 167 4.79 -15.48 12.21
C VAL A 167 5.82 -16.29 11.42
N SER A 168 5.54 -16.56 10.15
CA SER A 168 6.42 -17.36 9.29
C SER A 168 7.75 -16.66 9.05
N ARG A 169 8.83 -17.41 9.08
CA ARG A 169 10.18 -16.94 8.72
C ARG A 169 10.41 -16.88 7.20
N SER A 170 9.57 -17.56 6.41
CA SER A 170 9.70 -17.65 4.93
C SER A 170 8.91 -16.60 4.17
N ALA A 171 8.29 -15.62 4.83
CA ALA A 171 7.47 -14.59 4.20
C ALA A 171 8.27 -13.35 3.75
N PHE A 172 9.56 -13.53 3.47
CA PHE A 172 10.46 -12.55 2.86
C PHE A 172 10.41 -12.64 1.33
N ASP A 173 10.77 -11.56 0.66
CA ASP A 173 10.72 -11.42 -0.81
C ASP A 173 12.07 -11.66 -1.52
N GLY A 174 13.11 -12.11 -0.82
CA GLY A 174 14.48 -12.24 -1.35
C GLY A 174 15.30 -10.95 -1.27
N ARG A 175 14.71 -9.86 -0.81
CA ARG A 175 15.35 -8.54 -0.68
C ARG A 175 15.18 -7.92 0.71
N GLY A 176 14.94 -8.75 1.70
CA GLY A 176 14.79 -8.32 3.08
C GLY A 176 13.48 -7.60 3.41
N ASN A 177 12.49 -7.57 2.53
CA ASN A 177 11.16 -7.06 2.86
C ASN A 177 10.27 -8.21 3.35
N TYR A 178 9.40 -7.91 4.30
CA TYR A 178 8.55 -8.89 4.94
C TYR A 178 7.07 -8.61 4.70
N SER A 179 6.29 -9.66 4.39
CA SER A 179 4.86 -9.58 4.14
C SER A 179 4.07 -10.41 5.13
N LEU A 180 3.14 -9.77 5.85
CA LEU A 180 2.30 -10.40 6.86
C LEU A 180 0.82 -10.25 6.50
N GLY A 181 0.08 -11.36 6.45
CA GLY A 181 -1.37 -11.37 6.31
C GLY A 181 -2.05 -11.49 7.68
N ILE A 182 -2.95 -10.59 7.99
CA ILE A 182 -3.81 -10.61 9.17
C ILE A 182 -5.24 -10.91 8.70
N ARG A 183 -5.86 -11.94 9.26
CA ARG A 183 -7.19 -12.38 8.83
C ARG A 183 -8.33 -11.52 9.35
N GLU A 184 -8.14 -10.94 10.53
CA GLU A 184 -9.20 -10.23 11.26
C GLU A 184 -8.72 -8.88 11.77
N GLN A 185 -9.46 -7.82 11.47
CA GLN A 185 -9.14 -6.46 11.92
C GLN A 185 -9.34 -6.25 13.42
N ILE A 186 -10.15 -7.07 14.08
CA ILE A 186 -10.48 -6.97 15.51
C ILE A 186 -9.32 -7.27 16.46
N VAL A 187 -8.20 -7.82 15.93
CA VAL A 187 -6.97 -7.97 16.71
C VAL A 187 -6.43 -6.64 17.22
N PHE A 188 -6.79 -5.53 16.57
CA PHE A 188 -6.42 -4.19 16.99
C PHE A 188 -7.42 -3.63 18.01
N PRO A 189 -6.94 -3.14 19.18
CA PRO A 189 -7.81 -2.67 20.26
C PRO A 189 -8.64 -1.42 19.92
N GLU A 190 -8.24 -0.68 18.89
CA GLU A 190 -8.94 0.52 18.43
C GLU A 190 -10.26 0.20 17.71
N ILE A 191 -10.45 -1.05 17.32
CA ILE A 191 -11.64 -1.48 16.60
C ILE A 191 -12.64 -2.08 17.57
N ASP A 192 -13.81 -1.48 17.62
CA ASP A 192 -14.93 -1.93 18.44
C ASP A 192 -15.72 -3.01 17.68
N TYR A 193 -15.81 -4.21 18.27
CA TYR A 193 -16.53 -5.34 17.68
C TYR A 193 -17.99 -5.03 17.30
N ASN A 194 -18.66 -4.18 18.10
CA ASN A 194 -20.05 -3.85 17.88
C ASN A 194 -20.30 -2.91 16.68
N LYS A 195 -19.26 -2.29 16.16
CA LYS A 195 -19.34 -1.35 15.03
C LYS A 195 -18.93 -1.96 13.69
N ILE A 196 -18.51 -3.21 13.71
CA ILE A 196 -18.01 -3.88 12.49
C ILE A 196 -19.15 -4.52 11.74
N ASP A 197 -19.30 -4.22 10.45
CA ASP A 197 -20.23 -4.93 9.56
C ASP A 197 -19.77 -6.35 9.26
N LYS A 198 -18.46 -6.50 8.98
CA LYS A 198 -17.86 -7.76 8.56
C LYS A 198 -16.40 -7.82 8.93
N LEU A 199 -15.92 -9.02 9.29
CA LEU A 199 -14.51 -9.29 9.49
C LEU A 199 -13.77 -9.19 8.15
N ARG A 200 -12.73 -8.36 8.10
CA ARG A 200 -11.89 -8.16 6.92
C ARG A 200 -10.43 -8.34 7.28
N GLY A 201 -9.77 -9.10 6.43
CA GLY A 201 -8.32 -9.25 6.53
C GLY A 201 -7.60 -8.14 5.80
N PHE A 202 -6.33 -7.96 6.14
CA PHE A 202 -5.44 -7.03 5.47
C PHE A 202 -4.01 -7.54 5.50
N GLN A 203 -3.21 -7.02 4.59
CA GLN A 203 -1.80 -7.33 4.46
C GLN A 203 -0.96 -6.17 4.96
N VAL A 204 0.06 -6.49 5.74
CA VAL A 204 1.08 -5.55 6.21
C VAL A 204 2.40 -5.90 5.54
N ASN A 205 2.94 -4.98 4.74
CA ASN A 205 4.23 -5.13 4.10
C ASN A 205 5.24 -4.21 4.79
N ILE A 206 6.26 -4.79 5.41
CA ILE A 206 7.35 -4.08 6.06
C ILE A 206 8.51 -3.99 5.08
N ILE A 207 8.78 -2.79 4.60
CA ILE A 207 9.86 -2.53 3.65
C ILE A 207 11.08 -2.04 4.41
N THR A 208 12.18 -2.79 4.28
CA THR A 208 13.45 -2.51 4.94
C THR A 208 14.49 -2.00 3.95
N SER A 209 15.65 -1.61 4.44
CA SER A 209 16.83 -1.34 3.61
C SER A 209 17.82 -2.49 3.59
N ALA A 210 17.48 -3.65 4.16
CA ALA A 210 18.29 -4.84 4.13
C ALA A 210 18.54 -5.31 2.68
N LYS A 211 19.69 -5.86 2.42
CA LYS A 211 20.06 -6.40 1.10
C LYS A 211 19.67 -7.88 0.99
N THR A 212 19.67 -8.59 2.11
CA THR A 212 19.36 -10.02 2.21
C THR A 212 18.22 -10.30 3.18
N ASP A 213 17.55 -11.43 3.01
CA ASP A 213 16.48 -11.85 3.92
C ASP A 213 16.98 -12.15 5.31
N GLN A 214 18.23 -12.60 5.45
CA GLN A 214 18.86 -12.86 6.74
C GLN A 214 19.03 -11.59 7.58
N GLU A 215 19.50 -10.50 6.93
CA GLU A 215 19.59 -9.19 7.58
C GLU A 215 18.20 -8.68 7.98
N GLY A 216 17.21 -8.83 7.08
CA GLY A 216 15.82 -8.44 7.33
C GLY A 216 15.19 -9.22 8.49
N LEU A 217 15.39 -10.54 8.51
CA LEU A 217 14.92 -11.43 9.58
C LEU A 217 15.50 -11.00 10.93
N ARG A 218 16.82 -10.83 10.96
CA ARG A 218 17.51 -10.48 12.21
C ARG A 218 17.09 -9.10 12.72
N LEU A 219 16.93 -8.12 11.83
CA LEU A 219 16.40 -6.80 12.17
C LEU A 219 15.04 -6.91 12.85
N LEU A 220 14.10 -7.65 12.25
CA LEU A 220 12.75 -7.80 12.79
C LEU A 220 12.72 -8.61 14.08
N GLU A 221 13.57 -9.63 14.25
CA GLU A 221 13.74 -10.36 15.51
C GLU A 221 14.19 -9.42 16.64
N LEU A 222 15.20 -8.62 16.40
CA LEU A 222 15.71 -7.66 17.38
C LEU A 222 14.67 -6.59 17.74
N MET A 223 13.84 -6.19 16.76
CA MET A 223 12.70 -5.29 17.01
C MET A 223 11.58 -5.92 17.83
N GLY A 224 11.61 -7.23 18.06
CA GLY A 224 10.63 -7.94 18.88
C GLY A 224 9.51 -8.63 18.09
N MET A 225 9.69 -8.88 16.81
CA MET A 225 8.71 -9.62 16.02
C MET A 225 8.67 -11.09 16.45
N PRO A 226 7.51 -11.64 16.83
CA PRO A 226 7.40 -13.01 17.32
C PRO A 226 7.37 -14.03 16.18
N PHE A 227 8.53 -14.42 15.69
CA PHE A 227 8.66 -15.48 14.70
C PHE A 227 8.39 -16.87 15.30
N THR A 228 7.90 -17.79 14.46
CA THR A 228 7.75 -19.20 14.82
C THR A 228 9.11 -19.76 15.20
N ARG A 229 9.19 -20.42 16.38
CA ARG A 229 10.40 -21.10 16.80
C ARG A 229 10.65 -22.27 15.87
N ILE A 230 11.86 -22.40 15.37
CA ILE A 230 12.30 -23.61 14.69
C ILE A 230 12.34 -24.68 15.77
N GLN A 231 11.43 -25.67 15.73
CA GLN A 231 11.64 -26.89 16.47
C GLN A 231 12.82 -27.55 15.76
N GLU A 232 13.99 -27.54 16.39
CA GLU A 232 15.07 -28.47 16.01
C GLU A 232 14.47 -29.86 16.14
N GLN A 233 14.10 -30.44 15.00
CA GLN A 233 13.86 -31.87 14.94
C GLN A 233 15.16 -32.50 15.37
N GLN A 234 15.15 -33.06 16.59
CA GLN A 234 16.18 -33.97 17.02
C GLN A 234 16.31 -34.99 15.90
N VAL A 235 17.41 -34.87 15.16
CA VAL A 235 17.87 -35.98 14.33
C VAL A 235 18.25 -37.05 15.32
N VAL A 236 17.27 -37.90 15.64
CA VAL A 236 17.53 -39.15 16.34
C VAL A 236 18.35 -39.97 15.35
N ASN A 237 19.65 -39.96 15.55
CA ASN A 237 20.52 -40.92 14.92
C ASN A 237 20.05 -42.30 15.34
N ALA A 238 19.45 -43.03 14.39
CA ALA A 238 19.32 -44.47 14.43
C ALA A 238 20.48 -45.09 13.65
#